data_cd947c6d25445c39044b7fa4ae91e487
#
_entry.id   cd947c6d25445c39044b7fa4ae91e487
#
_cell.length_a   1.000
_cell.length_b   1.000
_cell.length_c   1.000
_cell.angle_alpha   90.00
_cell.angle_beta   90.00
_cell.angle_gamma   90.00
#
_symmetry.space_group_name_H-M   'P 1'
#
loop_
_entity.id
_entity.type
_entity.pdbx_description
1 polymer ?
#
loop_
_entity_poly.entity_id
_entity_poly.type
_entity_poly.pdbx_seq_one_letter_code
_entity_poly.pdbx_strand_id
1 'polypeptide(L)'
;LKRYLIEESYEVIDAIDKKDMEGLCEELGDVMLQVVFHSQIAKEFGEFDIKDVTHGITDKMIKRHRHVFGEDKCSTSEEVLVNWENIKRTEKNITSHTENLMAVPKALPSLI
;
A
#
# COMPACT_ATOMS: atom_id res chain seq x y z
N LEU A 1 -8.79 -5.85 -14.58
CA LEU A 1 -7.60 -5.29 -13.89
C LEU A 1 -7.41 -5.83 -12.49
N LYS A 2 -8.50 -6.03 -11.75
CA LYS A 2 -8.45 -6.65 -10.43
C LYS A 2 -7.77 -8.03 -10.48
N ARG A 3 -8.12 -8.83 -11.47
CA ARG A 3 -7.53 -10.15 -11.66
C ARG A 3 -6.02 -10.06 -11.87
N TYR A 4 -5.58 -9.14 -12.71
CA TYR A 4 -4.16 -8.94 -12.97
C TYR A 4 -3.39 -8.52 -11.72
N LEU A 5 -3.98 -7.69 -10.89
CA LEU A 5 -3.36 -7.30 -9.62
C LEU A 5 -3.16 -8.51 -8.70
N ILE A 6 -4.15 -9.39 -8.62
CA ILE A 6 -4.05 -10.62 -7.83
C ILE A 6 -2.97 -11.53 -8.40
N GLU A 7 -2.96 -11.75 -9.71
CA GLU A 7 -1.98 -12.60 -10.38
C GLU A 7 -0.56 -12.11 -10.14
N GLU A 8 -0.32 -10.79 -10.29
CA GLU A 8 0.98 -10.20 -10.07
C GLU A 8 1.42 -10.32 -8.61
N SER A 9 0.48 -10.18 -7.68
CA SER A 9 0.78 -10.37 -6.25
C SER A 9 1.23 -11.79 -5.96
N TYR A 10 0.59 -12.79 -6.53
CA TYR A 10 1.00 -14.19 -6.38
C TYR A 10 2.37 -14.46 -7.01
N GLU A 11 2.67 -13.84 -8.14
CA GLU A 11 3.97 -13.98 -8.78
C GLU A 11 5.09 -13.38 -7.94
N VAL A 12 4.81 -12.26 -7.26
CA VAL A 12 5.75 -11.66 -6.30
C VAL A 12 6.01 -12.64 -5.15
N ILE A 13 4.97 -13.22 -4.59
CA ILE A 13 5.09 -14.19 -3.50
C ILE A 13 5.90 -15.41 -3.94
N ASP A 14 5.62 -15.92 -5.11
CA ASP A 14 6.35 -17.05 -5.67
C ASP A 14 7.84 -16.74 -5.84
N ALA A 15 8.18 -15.57 -6.35
CA ALA A 15 9.57 -15.13 -6.49
C ALA A 15 10.27 -15.02 -5.14
N ILE A 16 9.58 -14.52 -4.12
CA ILE A 16 10.12 -14.45 -2.76
C ILE A 16 10.39 -15.85 -2.22
N ASP A 17 9.45 -16.77 -2.36
CA ASP A 17 9.57 -18.13 -1.86
C ASP A 17 10.72 -18.89 -2.53
N LYS A 18 10.93 -18.64 -3.81
CA LYS A 18 12.04 -19.25 -4.58
C LYS A 18 13.36 -18.53 -4.39
N LYS A 19 13.38 -17.40 -3.71
CA LYS A 19 14.56 -16.53 -3.55
C LYS A 19 15.14 -16.08 -4.89
N ASP A 20 14.29 -15.90 -5.88
CA ASP A 20 14.66 -15.41 -7.20
C ASP A 20 14.64 -13.88 -7.21
N MET A 21 15.78 -13.27 -6.98
CA MET A 21 15.89 -11.81 -6.86
C MET A 21 15.66 -11.08 -8.19
N GLU A 22 16.10 -11.64 -9.30
CA GLU A 22 15.83 -11.06 -10.61
C GLU A 22 14.33 -11.11 -10.94
N GLY A 23 13.71 -12.26 -10.70
CA GLY A 23 12.28 -12.43 -10.88
C GLY A 23 11.49 -11.51 -9.96
N LEU A 24 11.90 -11.39 -8.71
CA LEU A 24 11.24 -10.48 -7.77
C LEU A 24 11.29 -9.03 -8.26
N CYS A 25 12.42 -8.58 -8.74
CA CYS A 25 12.58 -7.24 -9.29
C CYS A 25 11.60 -7.00 -10.44
N GLU A 26 11.51 -7.96 -11.35
CA GLU A 26 10.60 -7.89 -12.49
C GLU A 26 9.14 -7.88 -12.06
N GLU A 27 8.77 -8.78 -11.15
CA GLU A 27 7.40 -8.88 -10.67
C GLU A 27 6.96 -7.65 -9.86
N LEU A 28 7.87 -7.05 -9.11
CA LEU A 28 7.58 -5.79 -8.42
C LEU A 28 7.32 -4.66 -9.40
N GLY A 29 8.04 -4.64 -10.52
CA GLY A 29 7.77 -3.70 -11.60
C GLY A 29 6.36 -3.89 -12.18
N ASP A 30 5.94 -5.12 -12.36
CA ASP A 30 4.60 -5.43 -12.86
C ASP A 30 3.51 -5.00 -11.86
N VAL A 31 3.76 -5.13 -10.56
CA VAL A 31 2.84 -4.62 -9.54
C VAL A 31 2.76 -3.09 -9.62
N MET A 32 3.88 -2.41 -9.78
CA MET A 32 3.88 -0.96 -9.97
C MET A 32 3.05 -0.55 -11.18
N LEU A 33 3.15 -1.31 -12.27
CA LEU A 33 2.36 -1.06 -13.47
C LEU A 33 0.85 -1.16 -13.17
N GLN A 34 0.45 -2.12 -12.34
CA GLN A 34 -0.95 -2.24 -11.92
C GLN A 34 -1.40 -1.01 -11.13
N VAL A 35 -0.54 -0.49 -10.26
CA VAL A 35 -0.83 0.75 -9.51
C VAL A 35 -1.06 1.92 -10.47
N VAL A 36 -0.22 2.05 -11.48
CA VAL A 36 -0.35 3.10 -12.49
C VAL A 36 -1.65 2.95 -13.28
N PHE A 37 -1.99 1.75 -13.71
CA PHE A 37 -3.22 1.50 -14.46
C PHE A 37 -4.48 1.84 -13.65
N HIS A 38 -4.55 1.38 -12.40
CA HIS A 38 -5.68 1.69 -11.54
C HIS A 38 -5.81 3.20 -11.28
N SER A 39 -4.67 3.87 -11.11
CA SER A 39 -4.65 5.33 -10.91
C SER A 39 -5.10 6.07 -12.17
N GLN A 40 -4.72 5.59 -13.33
CA GLN A 40 -5.17 6.18 -14.60
C GLN A 40 -6.67 6.04 -14.80
N ILE A 41 -7.23 4.88 -14.48
CA ILE A 41 -8.66 4.65 -14.53
C ILE A 41 -9.38 5.60 -13.57
N ALA A 42 -8.88 5.72 -12.34
CA ALA A 42 -9.46 6.62 -11.35
C ALA A 42 -9.41 8.08 -11.81
N LYS A 43 -8.34 8.48 -12.47
CA LYS A 43 -8.20 9.82 -13.03
C LYS A 43 -9.26 10.09 -14.10
N GLU A 44 -9.52 9.12 -14.96
CA GLU A 44 -10.54 9.24 -16.00
C GLU A 44 -11.94 9.41 -15.42
N PHE A 45 -12.21 8.83 -14.26
CA PHE A 45 -13.45 9.02 -13.52
C PHE A 45 -13.47 10.24 -12.62
N GLY A 46 -12.38 11.04 -12.60
CA GLY A 46 -12.31 12.25 -11.80
C GLY A 46 -12.15 12.03 -10.30
N GLU A 47 -11.70 10.84 -9.88
CA GLU A 47 -11.58 10.50 -8.46
C GLU A 47 -10.22 10.89 -7.88
N PHE A 48 -9.14 10.37 -8.43
CA PHE A 48 -7.78 10.70 -8.02
C PHE A 48 -6.80 10.33 -9.14
N ASP A 49 -5.54 10.74 -9.00
CA ASP A 49 -4.49 10.40 -9.95
C ASP A 49 -3.28 9.77 -9.22
N ILE A 50 -2.25 9.43 -10.00
CA ILE A 50 -1.04 8.82 -9.43
C ILE A 50 -0.32 9.74 -8.44
N LYS A 51 -0.43 11.05 -8.61
CA LYS A 51 0.17 12.02 -7.67
C LYS A 51 -0.48 11.91 -6.30
N ASP A 52 -1.79 11.73 -6.25
CA ASP A 52 -2.51 11.55 -5.00
C ASP A 52 -2.08 10.26 -4.29
N VAL A 53 -1.87 9.20 -5.05
CA VAL A 53 -1.38 7.92 -4.51
C VAL A 53 0.01 8.09 -3.92
N THR A 54 0.93 8.72 -4.65
CA THR A 54 2.31 8.92 -4.19
C THR A 54 2.40 9.87 -3.01
N HIS A 55 1.63 10.95 -3.02
CA HIS A 55 1.57 11.90 -1.89
C HIS A 55 1.01 11.22 -0.64
N GLY A 56 -0.06 10.43 -0.80
CA GLY A 56 -0.67 9.71 0.32
C GLY A 56 0.30 8.76 1.00
N ILE A 57 1.01 7.94 0.22
CA ILE A 57 1.97 7.00 0.80
C ILE A 57 3.18 7.72 1.40
N THR A 58 3.63 8.80 0.77
CA THR A 58 4.75 9.60 1.29
C THR A 58 4.40 10.19 2.64
N ASP A 59 3.22 10.78 2.78
CA ASP A 59 2.77 11.35 4.05
C ASP A 59 2.66 10.28 5.14
N LYS A 60 2.13 9.13 4.82
CA LYS A 60 2.05 8.00 5.76
C LYS A 60 3.43 7.55 6.19
N MET A 61 4.36 7.44 5.27
CA MET A 61 5.73 7.02 5.57
C MET A 61 6.44 8.03 6.48
N ILE A 62 6.27 9.31 6.24
CA ILE A 62 6.86 10.34 7.08
C ILE A 62 6.31 10.26 8.50
N LYS A 63 5.00 10.17 8.66
CA LYS A 63 4.37 10.05 9.97
C LYS A 63 4.79 8.78 10.70
N ARG A 64 4.76 7.64 10.02
CA ARG A 64 5.14 6.35 10.60
C ARG A 64 6.62 6.31 10.94
N HIS A 65 7.47 6.92 10.13
CA HIS A 65 8.88 7.03 10.42
C HIS A 65 9.12 7.81 11.72
N ARG A 66 8.43 8.93 11.93
CA ARG A 66 8.52 9.69 13.17
C ARG A 66 8.14 8.85 14.39
N HIS A 67 7.06 8.09 14.28
CA HIS A 67 6.58 7.25 15.36
C HIS A 67 7.50 6.06 15.62
N VAL A 68 8.01 5.45 14.58
CA VAL A 68 8.87 4.25 14.68
C VAL A 68 10.29 4.61 15.10
N PHE A 69 10.87 5.66 14.56
CA PHE A 69 12.28 6.01 14.75
C PHE A 69 12.50 7.25 15.61
N GLY A 70 11.48 8.05 15.87
CA GLY A 70 11.60 9.30 16.60
C GLY A 70 11.67 9.15 18.11
N GLU A 71 10.91 8.22 18.67
CA GLU A 71 10.81 8.02 20.11
C GLU A 71 11.41 6.70 20.57
N ASP A 72 11.27 5.65 19.78
CA ASP A 72 11.76 4.33 20.08
C ASP A 72 12.89 3.95 19.13
N LYS A 73 14.05 3.66 19.72
CA LYS A 73 15.17 3.16 18.94
C LYS A 73 14.96 1.68 18.65
N CYS A 74 14.38 1.39 17.53
CA CYS A 74 14.25 0.02 17.07
C CYS A 74 15.62 -0.47 16.61
N SER A 75 16.12 -1.52 17.24
CA SER A 75 17.43 -2.07 16.93
C SER A 75 17.38 -3.20 15.91
N THR A 76 16.21 -3.77 15.65
CA THR A 76 16.06 -4.88 14.71
C THR A 76 14.95 -4.61 13.69
N SER A 77 15.06 -5.27 12.54
CA SER A 77 14.02 -5.20 11.50
C SER A 77 12.67 -5.69 12.02
N GLU A 78 12.68 -6.69 12.90
CA GLU A 78 11.45 -7.24 13.46
C GLU A 78 10.73 -6.23 14.35
N GLU A 79 11.47 -5.52 15.18
CA GLU A 79 10.89 -4.46 16.02
C GLU A 79 10.31 -3.34 15.18
N VAL A 80 10.98 -2.95 14.11
CA VAL A 80 10.47 -1.95 13.17
C VAL A 80 9.16 -2.40 12.55
N LEU A 81 9.08 -3.64 12.11
CA LEU A 81 7.85 -4.19 11.52
C LEU A 81 6.70 -4.27 12.51
N VAL A 82 6.97 -4.68 13.74
CA VAL A 82 5.94 -4.74 14.79
C VAL A 82 5.41 -3.33 15.10
N ASN A 83 6.29 -2.37 15.25
CA ASN A 83 5.89 -0.98 15.49
C ASN A 83 5.11 -0.41 14.31
N TRP A 84 5.52 -0.71 13.09
CA TRP A 84 4.83 -0.31 11.89
C TRP A 84 3.39 -0.86 11.85
N GLU A 85 3.22 -2.14 12.16
CA GLU A 85 1.90 -2.77 12.23
C GLU A 85 1.02 -2.15 13.31
N ASN A 86 1.59 -1.87 14.48
CA ASN A 86 0.87 -1.23 15.57
C ASN A 86 0.40 0.18 15.19
N ILE A 87 1.24 0.94 14.52
CA ILE A 87 0.89 2.28 14.04
C ILE A 87 -0.22 2.20 13.00
N LYS A 88 -0.15 1.26 12.07
CA LYS A 88 -1.21 1.03 11.08
C LYS A 88 -2.54 0.72 11.75
N ARG A 89 -2.55 -0.12 12.76
CA ARG A 89 -3.77 -0.47 13.50
C ARG A 89 -4.35 0.74 14.21
N THR A 90 -3.51 1.53 14.86
CA THR A 90 -3.93 2.74 15.55
C THR A 90 -4.54 3.73 14.57
N GLU A 91 -3.91 3.96 13.44
CA GLU A 91 -4.42 4.85 12.40
C GLU A 91 -5.76 4.35 11.84
N LYS A 92 -5.89 3.06 11.58
CA LYS A 92 -7.13 2.47 11.11
C LYS A 92 -8.26 2.60 12.12
N ASN A 93 -7.98 2.38 13.40
CA ASN A 93 -8.98 2.53 14.45
C ASN A 93 -9.47 3.97 14.59
N ILE A 94 -8.57 4.93 14.45
CA ILE A 94 -8.91 6.34 14.49
C ILE A 94 -9.76 6.75 13.28
N THR A 95 -9.37 6.30 12.08
CA THR A 95 -10.04 6.68 10.85
C THR A 95 -11.32 5.89 10.60
N SER A 96 -11.47 4.71 11.16
CA SER A 96 -12.62 3.85 10.91
C SER A 96 -13.96 4.49 11.27
N HIS A 97 -14.00 5.31 12.31
CA HIS A 97 -15.21 6.05 12.69
C HIS A 97 -15.62 7.09 11.66
N THR A 98 -14.65 7.72 11.02
CA THR A 98 -14.89 8.74 10.01
C THR A 98 -15.15 8.12 8.65
N GLU A 99 -14.39 7.13 8.29
CA GLU A 99 -14.45 6.49 6.98
C GLU A 99 -15.68 5.62 6.76
N ASN A 100 -16.22 5.02 7.81
CA ASN A 100 -17.47 4.29 7.72
C ASN A 100 -18.65 5.18 7.31
N LEU A 101 -18.52 6.48 7.53
CA LEU A 101 -19.52 7.46 7.13
C LEU A 101 -19.25 8.04 5.74
N MET A 102 -18.05 7.90 5.20
CA MET A 102 -17.60 8.60 4.01
C MET A 102 -17.46 7.71 2.77
N ALA A 103 -18.16 6.62 2.72
CA ALA A 103 -18.31 5.89 1.47
C ALA A 103 -17.02 5.27 0.90
N VAL A 104 -16.15 4.78 1.74
CA VAL A 104 -15.07 3.89 1.34
C VAL A 104 -15.59 2.75 0.45
N PRO A 105 -16.77 2.20 0.72
CA PRO A 105 -17.34 1.17 -0.16
C PRO A 105 -17.60 1.58 -1.59
N LYS A 106 -17.63 2.87 -1.90
CA LYS A 106 -17.87 3.32 -3.26
C LYS A 106 -16.65 3.17 -4.17
N ALA A 107 -15.47 3.42 -3.65
CA ALA A 107 -14.24 3.29 -4.43
C ALA A 107 -13.90 1.84 -4.71
N LEU A 108 -14.07 0.98 -3.73
CA LEU A 108 -13.71 -0.43 -3.83
C LEU A 108 -14.48 -1.21 -4.89
N PRO A 109 -15.82 -1.13 -4.97
CA PRO A 109 -16.55 -1.84 -6.02
C PRO A 109 -16.23 -1.37 -7.43
N SER A 110 -15.93 -0.10 -7.61
CA SER A 110 -15.62 0.43 -8.94
C SER A 110 -14.25 0.00 -9.45
N LEU A 111 -13.34 -0.36 -8.57
CA LEU A 111 -12.01 -0.87 -8.92
C LEU A 111 -12.00 -2.39 -9.05
N ILE A 112 -13.04 -3.00 -8.64
CA ILE A 112 -13.22 -4.43 -8.66
C ILE A 112 -14.10 -4.82 -9.83
#